data_ab9b77bc6865e2fe185e682d4190bf96
#
_entry.id   ab9b77bc6865e2fe185e682d4190bf96
#
_cell.length_a   1.000
_cell.length_b   1.000
_cell.length_c   1.000
_cell.angle_alpha   90.00
_cell.angle_beta   90.00
_cell.angle_gamma   90.00
#
_symmetry.space_group_name_H-M   'P 1'
#
loop_
_entity.id
_entity.type
_entity.pdbx_description
1 polymer ?
#
loop_
_entity_poly.entity_id
_entity_poly.type
_entity_poly.pdbx_seq_one_letter_code
_entity_poly.pdbx_strand_id
1 'polypeptide(L)'
;MDFQSTLFEAPATGLRSFAGIERRELGSGAWVDLLRSWVPGTDDVFATLVAEVPWRAERRQMYDRLVDVPRLVYTYMIGEELPHPVLAEARDALTEHYLPELGEPFRTAGCCYYRDGRDSVAWHGDRIGRGNTHDTMVAIVSFGDPRKLALRPRGGGESIAIEMGHGDLLVMGGSCQRTWEHAVPKVATAGPRISVQYRPFNVF
;
A
#
# COMPACT_ATOMS: atom_id res chain seq x y z
N MET A 1 2.96 7.35 51.84
CA MET A 1 2.03 6.42 51.11
C MET A 1 2.23 6.65 49.65
N ASP A 2 3.10 5.82 49.08
CA ASP A 2 3.46 5.94 47.68
C ASP A 2 2.36 5.34 46.82
N PHE A 3 1.81 6.15 45.92
CA PHE A 3 0.94 5.70 44.87
C PHE A 3 1.75 5.01 43.81
N GLN A 4 1.70 3.69 43.79
CA GLN A 4 2.21 2.88 42.71
C GLN A 4 1.35 3.10 41.48
N SER A 5 1.86 3.88 40.54
CA SER A 5 1.26 4.02 39.18
C SER A 5 1.16 2.64 38.53
N THR A 6 -0.05 2.28 38.17
CA THR A 6 -0.39 1.04 37.49
C THR A 6 0.36 0.91 36.17
N LEU A 7 1.16 -0.13 36.07
CA LEU A 7 1.94 -0.56 34.89
C LEU A 7 1.06 -1.27 33.86
N PHE A 8 -0.08 -0.68 33.51
CA PHE A 8 -0.88 -1.07 32.34
C PHE A 8 -1.08 0.18 31.50
N GLU A 9 0.01 0.62 30.86
CA GLU A 9 -0.18 1.39 29.65
C GLU A 9 -0.93 0.51 28.66
N ALA A 10 -2.13 0.96 28.26
CA ALA A 10 -2.78 0.38 27.09
C ALA A 10 -1.75 0.36 25.95
N PRO A 11 -1.66 -0.72 25.14
CA PRO A 11 -0.71 -0.76 24.05
C PRO A 11 -0.91 0.50 23.22
N ALA A 12 0.17 1.26 23.04
CA ALA A 12 0.13 2.47 22.24
C ALA A 12 -0.37 2.09 20.85
N THR A 13 -1.65 2.37 20.59
CA THR A 13 -2.30 2.21 19.30
C THR A 13 -1.91 3.38 18.41
N GLY A 14 -0.62 3.54 18.18
CA GLY A 14 -0.08 4.64 17.39
C GLY A 14 0.91 4.11 16.37
N LEU A 15 0.98 4.78 15.22
CA LEU A 15 1.97 4.48 14.19
C LEU A 15 3.38 4.65 14.75
N ARG A 16 4.32 3.83 14.29
CA ARG A 16 5.74 4.04 14.59
C ARG A 16 6.24 5.27 13.85
N SER A 17 7.27 5.93 14.38
CA SER A 17 7.92 7.04 13.70
C SER A 17 8.57 6.57 12.40
N PHE A 18 8.84 7.49 11.48
CA PHE A 18 9.58 7.21 10.25
C PHE A 18 11.09 7.01 10.46
N ALA A 19 11.57 7.04 11.72
CA ALA A 19 12.94 6.69 12.03
C ALA A 19 13.24 5.24 11.60
N GLY A 20 14.31 5.05 10.83
CA GLY A 20 14.67 3.75 10.28
C GLY A 20 14.02 3.41 8.95
N ILE A 21 13.36 4.37 8.29
CA ILE A 21 12.95 4.20 6.89
C ILE A 21 14.20 3.97 6.01
N GLU A 22 14.15 2.97 5.15
CA GLU A 22 15.26 2.63 4.25
C GLU A 22 14.89 3.02 2.82
N ARG A 23 15.58 4.03 2.27
CA ARG A 23 15.44 4.42 0.86
C ARG A 23 16.37 3.62 -0.01
N ARG A 24 15.81 3.07 -1.09
CA ARG A 24 16.54 2.42 -2.17
C ARG A 24 16.28 3.13 -3.48
N GLU A 25 17.34 3.66 -4.09
CA GLU A 25 17.30 4.20 -5.44
C GLU A 25 17.14 3.07 -6.47
N LEU A 26 16.25 3.27 -7.42
CA LEU A 26 15.96 2.33 -8.51
C LEU A 26 16.53 2.78 -9.85
N GLY A 27 17.07 4.00 -9.91
CA GLY A 27 17.54 4.65 -11.12
C GLY A 27 16.47 5.47 -11.85
N SER A 28 16.91 6.34 -12.76
CA SER A 28 16.05 7.24 -13.54
C SER A 28 15.16 8.17 -12.69
N GLY A 29 15.59 8.48 -11.46
CA GLY A 29 14.82 9.29 -10.51
C GLY A 29 13.68 8.54 -9.79
N ALA A 30 13.61 7.21 -9.93
CA ALA A 30 12.69 6.34 -9.20
C ALA A 30 13.36 5.83 -7.92
N TRP A 31 12.58 5.71 -6.84
CA TRP A 31 13.02 5.16 -5.57
C TRP A 31 11.89 4.45 -4.84
N VAL A 32 12.26 3.65 -3.86
CA VAL A 32 11.33 3.07 -2.88
C VAL A 32 11.84 3.31 -1.48
N ASP A 33 10.92 3.66 -0.58
CA ASP A 33 11.15 3.68 0.86
C ASP A 33 10.48 2.46 1.50
N LEU A 34 11.16 1.81 2.43
CA LEU A 34 10.66 0.66 3.16
C LEU A 34 10.77 0.89 4.66
N LEU A 35 9.69 0.63 5.39
CA LEU A 35 9.66 0.67 6.85
C LEU A 35 8.90 -0.56 7.36
N ARG A 36 9.62 -1.40 8.10
CA ARG A 36 9.07 -2.65 8.64
C ARG A 36 8.20 -2.40 9.86
N SER A 37 7.06 -3.11 9.91
CA SER A 37 6.12 -3.07 11.04
C SER A 37 5.77 -1.64 11.46
N TRP A 38 5.54 -0.75 10.51
CA TRP A 38 5.20 0.65 10.75
C TRP A 38 3.88 0.81 11.50
N VAL A 39 2.89 -0.03 11.16
CA VAL A 39 1.61 -0.09 11.86
C VAL A 39 1.67 -1.23 12.87
N PRO A 40 1.60 -0.98 14.17
CA PRO A 40 1.49 -2.01 15.20
C PRO A 40 0.03 -2.47 15.38
N GLY A 41 -0.19 -3.58 16.09
CA GLY A 41 -1.55 -4.06 16.44
C GLY A 41 -2.42 -4.43 15.25
N THR A 42 -1.85 -4.97 14.21
CA THR A 42 -2.42 -5.07 12.86
C THR A 42 -3.48 -6.15 12.68
N ASP A 43 -3.64 -7.10 13.61
CA ASP A 43 -4.66 -8.17 13.51
C ASP A 43 -6.09 -7.59 13.55
N ASP A 44 -6.34 -6.63 14.42
CA ASP A 44 -7.62 -5.94 14.54
C ASP A 44 -7.94 -5.13 13.27
N VAL A 45 -6.95 -4.41 12.76
CA VAL A 45 -7.07 -3.68 11.49
C VAL A 45 -7.40 -4.62 10.34
N PHE A 46 -6.69 -5.75 10.26
CA PHE A 46 -6.94 -6.73 9.20
C PHE A 46 -8.36 -7.31 9.30
N ALA A 47 -8.81 -7.70 10.50
CA ALA A 47 -10.16 -8.21 10.73
C ALA A 47 -11.24 -7.19 10.35
N THR A 48 -11.06 -5.93 10.76
CA THR A 48 -11.96 -4.82 10.39
C THR A 48 -11.99 -4.62 8.87
N LEU A 49 -10.85 -4.61 8.19
CA LEU A 49 -10.78 -4.47 6.74
C LEU A 49 -11.51 -5.60 6.02
N VAL A 50 -11.34 -6.86 6.47
CA VAL A 50 -12.05 -8.00 5.88
C VAL A 50 -13.56 -7.84 6.00
N ALA A 51 -14.04 -7.38 7.17
CA ALA A 51 -15.47 -7.31 7.50
C ALA A 51 -16.17 -6.09 6.91
N GLU A 52 -15.54 -4.92 6.89
CA GLU A 52 -16.23 -3.64 6.67
C GLU A 52 -15.96 -3.02 5.30
N VAL A 53 -14.85 -3.36 4.63
CA VAL A 53 -14.62 -2.85 3.27
C VAL A 53 -15.66 -3.45 2.32
N PRO A 54 -16.40 -2.63 1.54
CA PRO A 54 -17.41 -3.13 0.61
C PRO A 54 -16.75 -3.71 -0.65
N TRP A 55 -16.07 -4.82 -0.48
CA TRP A 55 -15.28 -5.49 -1.49
C TRP A 55 -16.04 -5.76 -2.78
N ARG A 56 -15.40 -5.46 -3.92
CA ARG A 56 -15.96 -5.68 -5.25
C ARG A 56 -15.04 -6.60 -6.07
N ALA A 57 -15.66 -7.56 -6.75
CA ALA A 57 -15.00 -8.29 -7.82
C ALA A 57 -15.10 -7.44 -9.10
N GLU A 58 -13.98 -7.11 -9.69
CA GLU A 58 -13.94 -6.38 -10.95
C GLU A 58 -13.70 -7.32 -12.13
N ARG A 59 -14.24 -6.93 -13.28
CA ARG A 59 -13.92 -7.52 -14.57
C ARG A 59 -13.29 -6.48 -15.46
N ARG A 60 -12.23 -6.86 -16.14
CA ARG A 60 -11.57 -5.97 -17.11
C ARG A 60 -11.57 -6.59 -18.48
N GLN A 61 -11.83 -5.77 -19.49
CA GLN A 61 -11.63 -6.15 -20.88
C GLN A 61 -10.13 -6.31 -21.12
N MET A 62 -9.71 -7.53 -21.44
CA MET A 62 -8.35 -7.83 -21.89
C MET A 62 -8.43 -8.44 -23.28
N TYR A 63 -7.99 -7.70 -24.30
CA TYR A 63 -8.21 -8.04 -25.69
C TYR A 63 -9.72 -8.24 -25.96
N ASP A 64 -10.12 -9.37 -26.53
CA ASP A 64 -11.52 -9.69 -26.87
C ASP A 64 -12.28 -10.43 -25.75
N ARG A 65 -11.71 -10.55 -24.56
CA ARG A 65 -12.30 -11.30 -23.44
C ARG A 65 -12.45 -10.43 -22.19
N LEU A 66 -13.57 -10.63 -21.51
CA LEU A 66 -13.81 -10.10 -20.17
C LEU A 66 -13.15 -11.07 -19.16
N VAL A 67 -12.14 -10.60 -18.43
CA VAL A 67 -11.37 -11.40 -17.47
C VAL A 67 -11.65 -10.89 -16.06
N ASP A 68 -11.88 -11.82 -15.16
CA ASP A 68 -12.01 -11.49 -13.73
C ASP A 68 -10.66 -10.96 -13.21
N VAL A 69 -10.69 -9.84 -12.52
CA VAL A 69 -9.52 -9.31 -11.79
C VAL A 69 -9.27 -10.25 -10.61
N PRO A 70 -8.11 -10.91 -10.53
CA PRO A 70 -7.86 -11.93 -9.52
C PRO A 70 -7.50 -11.30 -8.17
N ARG A 71 -8.39 -10.54 -7.61
CA ARG A 71 -8.44 -9.98 -6.25
C ARG A 71 -9.74 -9.19 -6.08
N LEU A 72 -10.12 -8.92 -4.86
CA LEU A 72 -11.20 -7.97 -4.57
C LEU A 72 -10.62 -6.57 -4.37
N VAL A 73 -11.37 -5.55 -4.72
CA VAL A 73 -10.92 -4.16 -4.65
C VAL A 73 -12.01 -3.23 -4.11
N TYR A 74 -11.56 -2.14 -3.52
CA TYR A 74 -12.39 -0.97 -3.22
C TYR A 74 -11.49 0.26 -3.12
N THR A 75 -12.02 1.44 -3.44
CA THR A 75 -11.29 2.70 -3.31
C THR A 75 -12.13 3.70 -2.55
N TYR A 76 -11.61 4.15 -1.42
CA TYR A 76 -12.14 5.27 -0.67
C TYR A 76 -11.70 6.57 -1.32
N MET A 77 -12.68 7.35 -1.73
CA MET A 77 -12.46 8.65 -2.36
C MET A 77 -12.32 9.75 -1.31
N ILE A 78 -12.02 10.96 -1.76
CA ILE A 78 -11.90 12.14 -0.89
C ILE A 78 -13.23 12.35 -0.14
N GLY A 79 -13.15 12.45 1.20
CA GLY A 79 -14.30 12.68 2.05
C GLY A 79 -15.03 11.43 2.52
N GLU A 80 -14.68 10.26 1.99
CA GLU A 80 -15.19 8.98 2.53
C GLU A 80 -14.45 8.60 3.82
N GLU A 81 -15.20 8.10 4.78
CA GLU A 81 -14.66 7.60 6.05
C GLU A 81 -13.98 6.26 5.84
N LEU A 82 -12.78 6.11 6.40
CA LEU A 82 -12.03 4.86 6.35
C LEU A 82 -12.51 3.90 7.44
N PRO A 83 -12.51 2.59 7.20
CA PRO A 83 -13.15 1.61 8.09
C PRO A 83 -12.45 1.42 9.44
N HIS A 84 -11.22 1.91 9.58
CA HIS A 84 -10.47 1.84 10.83
C HIS A 84 -9.70 3.15 11.06
N PRO A 85 -9.70 3.72 12.30
CA PRO A 85 -9.06 5.01 12.60
C PRO A 85 -7.58 5.07 12.20
N VAL A 86 -6.81 3.99 12.42
CA VAL A 86 -5.38 3.93 12.10
C VAL A 86 -5.11 4.19 10.61
N LEU A 87 -6.06 3.94 9.72
CA LEU A 87 -5.89 4.22 8.28
C LEU A 87 -5.94 5.71 7.97
N ALA A 88 -6.76 6.46 8.69
CA ALA A 88 -6.78 7.93 8.59
C ALA A 88 -5.51 8.51 9.19
N GLU A 89 -5.10 8.04 10.37
CA GLU A 89 -3.83 8.41 11.01
C GLU A 89 -2.64 8.12 10.07
N ALA A 90 -2.62 6.95 9.41
CA ALA A 90 -1.58 6.58 8.45
C ALA A 90 -1.54 7.53 7.25
N ARG A 91 -2.68 7.89 6.67
CA ARG A 91 -2.76 8.86 5.58
C ARG A 91 -2.21 10.22 5.99
N ASP A 92 -2.57 10.68 7.18
CA ASP A 92 -2.20 11.99 7.68
C ASP A 92 -0.70 12.03 8.04
N ALA A 93 -0.17 10.99 8.67
CA ALA A 93 1.26 10.85 8.96
C ALA A 93 2.11 10.76 7.68
N LEU A 94 1.66 10.00 6.67
CA LEU A 94 2.30 9.95 5.36
C LEU A 94 2.29 11.32 4.68
N THR A 95 1.17 12.03 4.79
CA THR A 95 1.06 13.39 4.23
C THR A 95 2.06 14.32 4.92
N GLU A 96 2.11 14.36 6.23
CA GLU A 96 3.04 15.21 6.98
C GLU A 96 4.50 14.89 6.60
N HIS A 97 4.86 13.62 6.55
CA HIS A 97 6.24 13.19 6.27
C HIS A 97 6.68 13.50 4.84
N TYR A 98 5.83 13.23 3.85
CA TYR A 98 6.19 13.35 2.43
C TYR A 98 5.77 14.66 1.76
N LEU A 99 5.01 15.52 2.42
CA LEU A 99 4.58 16.81 1.86
C LEU A 99 5.72 17.67 1.31
N PRO A 100 6.89 17.76 1.98
CA PRO A 100 8.01 18.54 1.47
C PRO A 100 8.57 18.02 0.12
N GLU A 101 8.52 16.72 -0.11
CA GLU A 101 9.05 16.10 -1.34
C GLU A 101 7.94 15.93 -2.40
N LEU A 102 6.74 15.52 -1.99
CA LEU A 102 5.60 15.27 -2.88
C LEU A 102 4.91 16.59 -3.34
N GLY A 103 4.89 17.61 -2.49
CA GLY A 103 4.26 18.90 -2.75
C GLY A 103 2.74 18.91 -2.59
N GLU A 104 2.12 17.78 -2.26
CA GLU A 104 0.67 17.64 -2.08
C GLU A 104 0.32 16.51 -1.11
N PRO A 105 -0.87 16.53 -0.49
CA PRO A 105 -1.27 15.46 0.44
C PRO A 105 -1.73 14.20 -0.26
N PHE A 106 -1.63 13.07 0.44
CA PHE A 106 -2.35 11.86 0.08
C PHE A 106 -3.86 12.05 0.32
N ARG A 107 -4.69 11.66 -0.64
CA ARG A 107 -6.13 11.97 -0.66
C ARG A 107 -7.04 10.75 -0.70
N THR A 108 -6.63 9.69 -1.37
CA THR A 108 -7.44 8.49 -1.59
C THR A 108 -6.77 7.26 -0.97
N ALA A 109 -7.58 6.24 -0.66
CA ALA A 109 -7.07 4.96 -0.16
C ALA A 109 -7.68 3.81 -0.99
N GLY A 110 -6.88 3.23 -1.88
CA GLY A 110 -7.26 2.03 -2.61
C GLY A 110 -6.98 0.78 -1.77
N CYS A 111 -7.92 -0.15 -1.73
CA CYS A 111 -7.77 -1.41 -1.02
C CYS A 111 -7.77 -2.57 -2.02
N CYS A 112 -6.81 -3.49 -1.90
CA CYS A 112 -6.76 -4.73 -2.64
C CYS A 112 -6.70 -5.90 -1.69
N TYR A 113 -7.66 -6.84 -1.80
CA TYR A 113 -7.72 -8.04 -1.00
C TYR A 113 -7.32 -9.25 -1.86
N TYR A 114 -6.19 -9.83 -1.52
CA TYR A 114 -5.68 -11.09 -2.06
C TYR A 114 -6.08 -12.21 -1.09
N ARG A 115 -7.05 -13.04 -1.47
CA ARG A 115 -7.66 -14.05 -0.60
C ARG A 115 -6.76 -15.25 -0.37
N ASP A 116 -5.94 -15.55 -1.38
CA ASP A 116 -4.99 -16.67 -1.37
C ASP A 116 -3.87 -16.45 -2.41
N GLY A 117 -3.04 -17.47 -2.61
CA GLY A 117 -1.91 -17.41 -3.56
C GLY A 117 -2.31 -17.29 -5.05
N ARG A 118 -3.56 -17.55 -5.42
CA ARG A 118 -4.07 -17.42 -6.81
C ARG A 118 -4.40 -15.96 -7.14
N ASP A 119 -4.71 -15.15 -6.14
CA ASP A 119 -4.97 -13.73 -6.32
C ASP A 119 -3.65 -12.99 -6.60
N SER A 120 -3.71 -12.03 -7.51
CA SER A 120 -2.53 -11.36 -8.06
C SER A 120 -2.85 -10.01 -8.67
N VAL A 121 -1.82 -9.23 -8.97
CA VAL A 121 -1.90 -8.10 -9.90
C VAL A 121 -0.76 -8.22 -10.91
N ALA A 122 -1.10 -8.08 -12.18
CA ALA A 122 -0.13 -8.08 -13.27
C ALA A 122 0.77 -6.83 -13.24
N TRP A 123 1.87 -6.86 -14.00
CA TRP A 123 2.77 -5.73 -14.14
C TRP A 123 2.04 -4.47 -14.63
N HIS A 124 2.13 -3.41 -13.85
CA HIS A 124 1.55 -2.09 -14.15
C HIS A 124 2.28 -0.97 -13.41
N GLY A 125 2.04 0.26 -13.80
CA GLY A 125 2.32 1.46 -13.04
C GLY A 125 1.02 2.24 -12.88
N ASP A 126 0.86 2.99 -11.81
CA ASP A 126 -0.30 3.85 -11.56
C ASP A 126 -0.21 5.10 -12.44
N ARG A 127 -0.58 4.94 -13.71
CA ARG A 127 -0.39 5.93 -14.78
C ARG A 127 -1.68 6.53 -15.32
N ILE A 128 -2.80 6.25 -14.67
CA ILE A 128 -4.05 6.92 -14.97
C ILE A 128 -4.03 8.27 -14.25
N GLY A 129 -4.33 9.34 -14.97
CA GLY A 129 -4.25 10.68 -14.45
C GLY A 129 -2.82 11.23 -14.39
N ARG A 130 -2.46 11.92 -13.32
CA ARG A 130 -1.17 12.63 -13.17
C ARG A 130 0.05 11.72 -13.11
N GLY A 131 -0.10 10.50 -12.61
CA GLY A 131 0.99 9.54 -12.55
C GLY A 131 1.61 9.17 -13.89
N ASN A 132 0.97 9.51 -15.01
CA ASN A 132 1.52 9.32 -16.34
C ASN A 132 2.54 10.39 -16.77
N THR A 133 2.44 11.61 -16.24
CA THR A 133 3.19 12.78 -16.72
C THR A 133 4.08 13.43 -15.65
N HIS A 134 3.77 13.25 -14.40
CA HIS A 134 4.46 13.88 -13.26
C HIS A 134 5.02 12.83 -12.31
N ASP A 135 6.07 13.20 -11.62
CA ASP A 135 6.56 12.43 -10.47
C ASP A 135 5.49 12.44 -9.39
N THR A 136 5.30 11.30 -8.75
CA THR A 136 4.27 11.12 -7.74
C THR A 136 4.67 10.05 -6.75
N MET A 137 3.88 9.86 -5.70
CA MET A 137 4.09 8.82 -4.71
C MET A 137 2.85 7.94 -4.57
N VAL A 138 3.10 6.65 -4.36
CA VAL A 138 2.09 5.68 -3.94
C VAL A 138 2.63 4.98 -2.70
N ALA A 139 1.97 5.18 -1.57
CA ALA A 139 2.33 4.55 -0.31
C ALA A 139 1.43 3.32 -0.09
N ILE A 140 2.04 2.17 0.23
CA ILE A 140 1.37 0.89 0.41
C ILE A 140 1.59 0.41 1.84
N VAL A 141 0.51 0.20 2.59
CA VAL A 141 0.54 -0.52 3.87
C VAL A 141 -0.03 -1.92 3.67
N SER A 142 0.67 -2.92 4.19
CA SER A 142 0.32 -4.33 4.02
C SER A 142 -0.22 -4.94 5.31
N PHE A 143 -1.31 -5.71 5.22
CA PHE A 143 -1.92 -6.41 6.35
C PHE A 143 -2.17 -7.89 5.98
N GLY A 144 -1.99 -8.80 6.93
CA GLY A 144 -2.15 -10.24 6.73
C GLY A 144 -0.88 -10.94 6.27
N ASP A 145 -1.01 -12.03 5.52
CA ASP A 145 0.11 -12.88 5.10
C ASP A 145 1.13 -12.15 4.23
N PRO A 146 2.43 -12.44 4.37
CA PRO A 146 3.46 -11.84 3.54
C PRO A 146 3.28 -12.18 2.06
N ARG A 147 3.46 -11.18 1.20
CA ARG A 147 3.48 -11.34 -0.26
C ARG A 147 4.60 -10.50 -0.87
N LYS A 148 5.19 -11.01 -1.92
CA LYS A 148 6.18 -10.27 -2.69
C LYS A 148 5.51 -9.18 -3.53
N LEU A 149 5.98 -7.95 -3.39
CA LEU A 149 5.79 -6.90 -4.38
C LEU A 149 7.02 -6.93 -5.30
N ALA A 150 6.82 -7.27 -6.55
CA ALA A 150 7.87 -7.29 -7.55
C ALA A 150 7.90 -5.95 -8.29
N LEU A 151 9.09 -5.41 -8.55
CA LEU A 151 9.32 -4.19 -9.32
C LEU A 151 10.32 -4.47 -10.43
N ARG A 152 10.12 -3.87 -11.61
CA ARG A 152 11.06 -3.93 -12.73
C ARG A 152 11.07 -2.63 -13.52
N PRO A 153 12.14 -2.31 -14.23
CA PRO A 153 12.13 -1.23 -15.20
C PRO A 153 11.03 -1.46 -16.24
N ARG A 154 10.38 -0.38 -16.64
CA ARG A 154 9.38 -0.42 -17.70
C ARG A 154 10.03 -0.84 -19.02
N GLY A 155 9.34 -1.68 -19.76
CA GLY A 155 9.89 -2.28 -20.98
C GLY A 155 10.66 -3.57 -20.73
N GLY A 156 10.77 -4.00 -19.47
CA GLY A 156 11.44 -5.23 -19.07
C GLY A 156 12.84 -4.99 -18.49
N GLY A 157 13.43 -6.06 -17.99
CA GLY A 157 14.72 -6.05 -17.32
C GLY A 157 14.71 -6.88 -16.05
N GLU A 158 15.79 -6.82 -15.29
CA GLU A 158 15.91 -7.52 -14.03
C GLU A 158 14.86 -6.99 -13.02
N SER A 159 14.13 -7.89 -12.39
CA SER A 159 13.14 -7.56 -11.39
C SER A 159 13.72 -7.72 -9.99
N ILE A 160 13.34 -6.80 -9.11
CA ILE A 160 13.57 -6.91 -7.68
C ILE A 160 12.26 -7.31 -7.01
N ALA A 161 12.34 -8.04 -5.90
CA ALA A 161 11.17 -8.43 -5.12
C ALA A 161 11.37 -8.00 -3.67
N ILE A 162 10.38 -7.30 -3.13
CA ILE A 162 10.32 -6.86 -1.74
C ILE A 162 9.19 -7.65 -1.09
N GLU A 163 9.51 -8.45 -0.10
CA GLU A 163 8.48 -9.11 0.70
C GLU A 163 7.81 -8.09 1.61
N MET A 164 6.49 -8.00 1.53
CA MET A 164 5.67 -7.10 2.33
C MET A 164 4.93 -7.92 3.38
N GLY A 165 5.34 -7.75 4.62
CA GLY A 165 4.73 -8.39 5.80
C GLY A 165 3.62 -7.56 6.42
N HIS A 166 3.12 -8.06 7.54
CA HIS A 166 2.04 -7.46 8.32
C HIS A 166 2.48 -6.15 8.99
N GLY A 167 1.81 -5.04 8.66
CA GLY A 167 2.15 -3.70 9.14
C GLY A 167 3.29 -3.00 8.41
N ASP A 168 3.88 -3.60 7.37
CA ASP A 168 4.95 -2.98 6.61
C ASP A 168 4.42 -1.84 5.73
N LEU A 169 5.21 -0.77 5.65
CA LEU A 169 5.03 0.35 4.72
C LEU A 169 6.05 0.27 3.59
N LEU A 170 5.60 0.48 2.37
CA LEU A 170 6.44 0.74 1.21
C LEU A 170 5.92 1.97 0.47
N VAL A 171 6.79 2.90 0.12
CA VAL A 171 6.45 4.06 -0.69
C VAL A 171 7.24 4.00 -1.99
N MET A 172 6.55 4.04 -3.11
CA MET A 172 7.13 4.20 -4.45
C MET A 172 7.07 5.66 -4.83
N GLY A 173 8.21 6.29 -5.07
CA GLY A 173 8.27 7.73 -5.30
C GLY A 173 9.11 8.15 -6.50
N GLY A 174 9.15 9.45 -6.74
CA GLY A 174 9.81 10.05 -7.89
C GLY A 174 9.17 9.60 -9.20
N SER A 175 9.98 9.24 -10.17
CA SER A 175 9.51 8.76 -11.47
C SER A 175 8.98 7.32 -11.47
N CYS A 176 8.87 6.65 -10.31
CA CYS A 176 8.61 5.20 -10.22
C CYS A 176 7.38 4.77 -11.02
N GLN A 177 6.25 5.51 -10.95
CA GLN A 177 5.03 5.15 -11.67
C GLN A 177 5.16 5.26 -13.19
N ARG A 178 6.11 6.07 -13.70
CA ARG A 178 6.36 6.27 -15.13
C ARG A 178 7.43 5.36 -15.69
N THR A 179 8.48 5.10 -14.92
CA THR A 179 9.70 4.41 -15.38
C THR A 179 9.81 2.97 -14.90
N TRP A 180 9.02 2.58 -13.89
CA TRP A 180 8.96 1.23 -13.35
C TRP A 180 7.54 0.66 -13.43
N GLU A 181 7.45 -0.64 -13.34
CA GLU A 181 6.22 -1.42 -13.18
C GLU A 181 6.31 -2.24 -11.91
N HIS A 182 5.16 -2.48 -11.27
CA HIS A 182 5.07 -3.34 -10.12
C HIS A 182 3.98 -4.40 -10.28
N ALA A 183 4.13 -5.50 -9.56
CA ALA A 183 3.21 -6.64 -9.61
C ALA A 183 3.17 -7.37 -8.26
N VAL A 184 2.04 -8.04 -7.99
CA VAL A 184 1.97 -9.08 -6.95
C VAL A 184 1.76 -10.40 -7.68
N PRO A 185 2.81 -11.23 -7.84
CA PRO A 185 2.72 -12.48 -8.60
C PRO A 185 1.88 -13.52 -7.88
N LYS A 186 1.29 -14.45 -8.65
CA LYS A 186 0.67 -15.66 -8.09
C LYS A 186 1.74 -16.51 -7.42
N VAL A 187 1.33 -17.18 -6.35
CA VAL A 187 2.17 -18.16 -5.63
C VAL A 187 1.35 -19.42 -5.35
N ALA A 188 2.02 -20.53 -5.15
CA ALA A 188 1.36 -21.82 -4.91
C ALA A 188 0.51 -21.80 -3.63
N THR A 189 1.03 -21.19 -2.58
CA THR A 189 0.38 -21.11 -1.27
C THR A 189 0.62 -19.74 -0.64
N ALA A 190 -0.43 -19.10 -0.17
CA ALA A 190 -0.40 -17.92 0.69
C ALA A 190 -1.74 -17.79 1.39
N GLY A 191 -1.73 -17.26 2.58
CA GLY A 191 -2.93 -16.82 3.28
C GLY A 191 -3.45 -15.47 2.77
N PRO A 192 -4.51 -14.97 3.39
CA PRO A 192 -5.15 -13.73 2.99
C PRO A 192 -4.27 -12.51 3.31
N ARG A 193 -4.24 -11.54 2.37
CA ARG A 193 -3.52 -10.28 2.50
C ARG A 193 -4.35 -9.13 1.98
N ILE A 194 -4.34 -8.02 2.68
CA ILE A 194 -4.89 -6.75 2.21
C ILE A 194 -3.73 -5.76 2.04
N SER A 195 -3.72 -5.01 0.94
CA SER A 195 -2.88 -3.84 0.78
C SER A 195 -3.75 -2.58 0.70
N VAL A 196 -3.39 -1.56 1.46
CA VAL A 196 -4.00 -0.23 1.40
C VAL A 196 -3.02 0.72 0.71
N GLN A 197 -3.43 1.32 -0.42
CA GLN A 197 -2.61 2.20 -1.22
C GLN A 197 -3.10 3.63 -1.09
N TYR A 198 -2.29 4.49 -0.48
CA TYR A 198 -2.55 5.92 -0.42
C TYR A 198 -1.97 6.62 -1.64
N ARG A 199 -2.77 7.51 -2.23
CA ARG A 199 -2.39 8.25 -3.43
C ARG A 199 -2.77 9.73 -3.31
N PRO A 200 -2.00 10.63 -3.97
CA PRO A 200 -2.43 12.01 -4.18
C PRO A 200 -3.68 12.07 -5.06
N PHE A 201 -4.19 13.29 -5.22
CA PHE A 201 -5.35 13.49 -6.11
C PHE A 201 -5.02 13.14 -7.56
N ASN A 202 -5.95 12.43 -8.21
CA ASN A 202 -5.87 12.05 -9.63
C ASN A 202 -4.62 11.20 -9.99
N VAL A 203 -4.27 10.24 -9.14
CA VAL A 203 -3.29 9.17 -9.39
C VAL A 203 -3.98 7.82 -9.20
N PHE A 204 -4.01 6.96 -10.27
CA PHE A 204 -4.70 5.67 -10.29
C PHE A 204 -3.93 4.64 -11.13
#